data_2458707aa83b467d94c50046aa6a6a91
#
_entry.id   2458707aa83b467d94c50046aa6a6a91
#
_cell.length_a   1.000
_cell.length_b   1.000
_cell.length_c   1.000
_cell.angle_alpha   90.00
_cell.angle_beta   90.00
_cell.angle_gamma   90.00
#
_symmetry.space_group_name_H-M   'P 1'
#
loop_
_entity.id
_entity.type
_entity.pdbx_description
1 polymer ?
#
loop_
_entity_poly.entity_id
_entity_poly.type
_entity_poly.pdbx_seq_one_letter_code
_entity_poly.pdbx_strand_id
1 'polypeptide(L)'
;TSVSDEILERRADLLVDARDRLLEGLVRLRKEHKLSQQTVAERMGVSQPTVAAFERYDANPTVSSIIRYAMAVNALLDIKVVDDCGEGVPATWQMTGVAQATVRVPTPSRKTQAVADDWSITQEPAHV
;
A
#
# COMPACT_ATOMS: atom_id res chain seq x y z
N THR A 1 -15.84 -9.37 -28.37
CA THR A 1 -14.79 -8.87 -27.47
C THR A 1 -13.44 -9.39 -27.91
N SER A 2 -12.50 -8.53 -28.03
CA SER A 2 -11.19 -8.95 -28.49
C SER A 2 -10.36 -9.49 -27.33
N VAL A 3 -9.31 -10.21 -27.69
CA VAL A 3 -8.38 -10.74 -26.71
C VAL A 3 -7.81 -9.59 -25.88
N SER A 4 -7.59 -8.48 -26.54
CA SER A 4 -7.04 -7.30 -25.90
C SER A 4 -7.97 -6.78 -24.80
N ASP A 5 -9.27 -6.82 -25.05
CA ASP A 5 -10.24 -6.38 -24.06
C ASP A 5 -10.26 -7.32 -22.87
N GLU A 6 -10.15 -8.61 -23.12
CA GLU A 6 -10.13 -9.58 -22.04
C GLU A 6 -8.90 -9.42 -21.17
N ILE A 7 -7.77 -9.12 -21.80
CA ILE A 7 -6.54 -8.89 -21.07
C ILE A 7 -6.66 -7.66 -20.20
N LEU A 8 -7.26 -6.60 -20.73
CA LEU A 8 -7.42 -5.38 -19.96
C LEU A 8 -8.37 -5.56 -18.79
N GLU A 9 -9.44 -6.30 -18.98
CA GLU A 9 -10.38 -6.58 -17.89
C GLU A 9 -9.69 -7.36 -16.78
N ARG A 10 -8.96 -8.38 -17.17
CA ARG A 10 -8.28 -9.20 -16.20
C ARG A 10 -7.23 -8.39 -15.42
N ARG A 11 -6.51 -7.55 -16.14
CA ARG A 11 -5.51 -6.68 -15.50
C ARG A 11 -6.17 -5.74 -14.52
N ALA A 12 -7.30 -5.16 -14.91
CA ALA A 12 -8.02 -4.25 -14.04
C ALA A 12 -8.48 -4.95 -12.77
N ASP A 13 -9.00 -6.16 -12.91
CA ASP A 13 -9.45 -6.93 -11.75
C ASP A 13 -8.31 -7.23 -10.80
N LEU A 14 -7.16 -7.60 -11.35
CA LEU A 14 -6.01 -7.91 -10.52
C LEU A 14 -5.49 -6.70 -9.79
N LEU A 15 -5.54 -5.54 -10.43
CA LEU A 15 -5.06 -4.31 -9.80
C LEU A 15 -6.00 -3.87 -8.69
N VAL A 16 -7.30 -3.98 -8.91
CA VAL A 16 -8.26 -3.65 -7.87
C VAL A 16 -8.09 -4.61 -6.69
N ASP A 17 -7.89 -5.87 -6.98
CA ASP A 17 -7.71 -6.86 -5.94
C ASP A 17 -6.44 -6.58 -5.12
N ALA A 18 -5.38 -6.17 -5.78
CA ALA A 18 -4.15 -5.84 -5.09
C ALA A 18 -4.35 -4.66 -4.15
N ARG A 19 -5.08 -3.65 -4.60
CA ARG A 19 -5.41 -2.51 -3.78
C ARG A 19 -6.22 -2.94 -2.55
N ASP A 20 -7.23 -3.76 -2.77
CA ASP A 20 -8.09 -4.20 -1.69
C ASP A 20 -7.31 -5.00 -0.65
N ARG A 21 -6.44 -5.87 -1.10
CA ARG A 21 -5.63 -6.67 -0.18
C ARG A 21 -4.69 -5.79 0.64
N LEU A 22 -4.14 -4.78 0.02
CA LEU A 22 -3.26 -3.87 0.73
C LEU A 22 -4.01 -3.17 1.85
N LEU A 23 -5.16 -2.60 1.53
CA LEU A 23 -5.92 -1.85 2.53
C LEU A 23 -6.47 -2.76 3.61
N GLU A 24 -6.97 -3.93 3.24
CA GLU A 24 -7.46 -4.88 4.22
C GLU A 24 -6.36 -5.36 5.14
N GLY A 25 -5.17 -5.56 4.58
CA GLY A 25 -4.03 -5.97 5.38
C GLY A 25 -3.66 -4.95 6.42
N LEU A 26 -3.72 -3.69 6.06
CA LEU A 26 -3.40 -2.63 7.01
C LEU A 26 -4.42 -2.58 8.14
N VAL A 27 -5.70 -2.68 7.80
CA VAL A 27 -6.74 -2.65 8.82
C VAL A 27 -6.64 -3.87 9.73
N ARG A 28 -6.35 -5.01 9.14
CA ARG A 28 -6.19 -6.23 9.93
C ARG A 28 -5.05 -6.09 10.92
N LEU A 29 -3.95 -5.51 10.48
CA LEU A 29 -2.80 -5.34 11.36
C LEU A 29 -3.13 -4.40 12.51
N ARG A 30 -3.89 -3.33 12.22
CA ARG A 30 -4.33 -2.45 13.28
C ARG A 30 -5.07 -3.24 14.36
N LYS A 31 -5.99 -4.09 13.91
CA LYS A 31 -6.80 -4.88 14.84
C LYS A 31 -5.97 -5.91 15.61
N GLU A 32 -5.02 -6.50 14.92
CA GLU A 32 -4.12 -7.46 15.57
C GLU A 32 -3.29 -6.80 16.65
N HIS A 33 -2.87 -5.58 16.42
CA HIS A 33 -2.11 -4.82 17.41
C HIS A 33 -3.02 -4.17 18.44
N LYS A 34 -4.33 -4.37 18.32
CA LYS A 34 -5.32 -3.86 19.27
C LYS A 34 -5.27 -2.34 19.37
N LEU A 35 -5.03 -1.71 18.26
CA LEU A 35 -5.01 -0.26 18.18
C LEU A 35 -6.41 0.23 17.78
N SER A 36 -6.91 1.22 18.51
CA SER A 36 -8.21 1.79 18.16
C SER A 36 -8.03 2.78 17.02
N GLN A 37 -9.14 3.09 16.36
CA GLN A 37 -9.10 4.12 15.34
C GLN A 37 -8.67 5.45 15.91
N GLN A 38 -9.06 5.71 17.13
CA GLN A 38 -8.67 6.96 17.79
C GLN A 38 -7.15 7.03 17.98
N THR A 39 -6.56 5.94 18.43
CA THR A 39 -5.11 5.89 18.62
C THR A 39 -4.39 6.10 17.30
N VAL A 40 -4.87 5.45 16.25
CA VAL A 40 -4.27 5.60 14.94
C VAL A 40 -4.41 7.04 14.46
N ALA A 41 -5.57 7.63 14.70
CA ALA A 41 -5.80 9.02 14.31
C ALA A 41 -4.81 9.95 15.01
N GLU A 42 -4.60 9.72 16.29
CA GLU A 42 -3.64 10.53 17.03
C GLU A 42 -2.24 10.40 16.47
N ARG A 43 -1.85 9.19 16.13
CA ARG A 43 -0.52 8.96 15.55
C ARG A 43 -0.37 9.59 14.19
N MET A 44 -1.46 9.62 13.43
CA MET A 44 -1.43 10.22 12.10
C MET A 44 -1.61 11.72 12.12
N GLY A 45 -2.05 12.27 13.25
CA GLY A 45 -2.32 13.70 13.32
C GLY A 45 -3.61 14.08 12.62
N VAL A 46 -4.59 13.19 12.60
CA VAL A 46 -5.87 13.44 11.96
C VAL A 46 -6.99 13.08 12.92
N SER A 47 -8.21 13.31 12.50
CA SER A 47 -9.36 12.99 13.34
C SER A 47 -9.75 11.52 13.21
N GLN A 48 -10.44 11.02 14.23
CA GLN A 48 -10.90 9.64 14.18
C GLN A 48 -11.84 9.38 13.01
N PRO A 49 -12.76 10.28 12.68
CA PRO A 49 -13.58 10.06 11.48
C PRO A 49 -12.76 9.95 10.20
N THR A 50 -11.61 10.61 10.15
CA THR A 50 -10.75 10.49 8.99
C THR A 50 -10.21 9.07 8.87
N VAL A 51 -9.83 8.47 10.00
CA VAL A 51 -9.35 7.09 9.99
C VAL A 51 -10.49 6.15 9.63
N ALA A 52 -11.68 6.40 10.17
CA ALA A 52 -12.82 5.58 9.84
C ALA A 52 -13.13 5.62 8.35
N ALA A 53 -13.01 6.80 7.76
CA ALA A 53 -13.23 6.94 6.32
C ALA A 53 -12.17 6.19 5.52
N PHE A 54 -10.94 6.23 5.99
CA PHE A 54 -9.84 5.51 5.34
C PHE A 54 -10.13 4.01 5.31
N GLU A 55 -10.73 3.49 6.34
CA GLU A 55 -10.92 2.05 6.49
C GLU A 55 -12.17 1.53 5.78
N ARG A 56 -12.99 2.41 5.25
CA ARG A 56 -14.18 1.96 4.54
C ARG A 56 -13.77 1.26 3.26
N TYR A 57 -14.50 0.22 2.90
CA TYR A 57 -14.14 -0.55 1.73
C TYR A 57 -14.22 0.25 0.43
N ASP A 58 -15.03 1.30 0.41
CA ASP A 58 -15.15 2.16 -0.76
C ASP A 58 -14.22 3.36 -0.72
N ALA A 59 -13.31 3.39 0.24
CA ALA A 59 -12.38 4.49 0.35
C ALA A 59 -11.38 4.48 -0.80
N ASN A 60 -10.87 5.65 -1.09
CA ASN A 60 -9.88 5.79 -2.15
C ASN A 60 -8.74 6.64 -1.64
N PRO A 61 -7.95 6.13 -0.71
CA PRO A 61 -6.89 6.92 -0.09
C PRO A 61 -5.74 7.17 -1.04
N THR A 62 -5.05 8.27 -0.82
CA THR A 62 -3.84 8.56 -1.56
C THR A 62 -2.72 7.67 -1.03
N VAL A 63 -1.65 7.55 -1.82
CA VAL A 63 -0.49 6.80 -1.39
C VAL A 63 0.09 7.41 -0.12
N SER A 64 0.10 8.73 -0.02
CA SER A 64 0.57 9.38 1.20
C SER A 64 -0.22 8.97 2.41
N SER A 65 -1.54 8.90 2.27
CA SER A 65 -2.39 8.47 3.38
C SER A 65 -2.11 7.02 3.76
N ILE A 66 -1.88 6.19 2.77
CA ILE A 66 -1.56 4.80 3.02
C ILE A 66 -0.26 4.67 3.82
N ILE A 67 0.73 5.46 3.44
CA ILE A 67 2.01 5.43 4.14
C ILE A 67 1.86 5.91 5.58
N ARG A 68 1.10 6.97 5.79
CA ARG A 68 0.88 7.47 7.14
C ARG A 68 0.17 6.46 8.01
N TYR A 69 -0.83 5.82 7.44
CA TYR A 69 -1.58 4.81 8.17
C TYR A 69 -0.65 3.63 8.52
N ALA A 70 0.15 3.21 7.56
CA ALA A 70 1.08 2.12 7.78
C ALA A 70 2.03 2.43 8.93
N MET A 71 2.56 3.65 8.95
CA MET A 71 3.43 4.05 10.05
C MET A 71 2.71 4.00 11.39
N ALA A 72 1.46 4.42 11.40
CA ALA A 72 0.70 4.47 12.64
C ALA A 72 0.41 3.08 13.20
N VAL A 73 0.27 2.08 12.34
CA VAL A 73 -0.04 0.72 12.79
C VAL A 73 1.19 -0.18 12.83
N ASN A 74 2.37 0.40 12.67
CA ASN A 74 3.64 -0.33 12.72
C ASN A 74 3.77 -1.34 11.61
N ALA A 75 3.37 -0.94 10.42
CA ALA A 75 3.42 -1.79 9.25
C ALA A 75 4.51 -1.35 8.30
N LEU A 76 5.03 -2.29 7.58
CA LEU A 76 5.87 -2.01 6.42
C LEU A 76 5.08 -2.42 5.19
N LEU A 77 5.31 -1.74 4.10
CA LEU A 77 4.68 -2.06 2.85
C LEU A 77 5.69 -2.70 1.92
N ASP A 78 5.27 -3.77 1.31
CA ASP A 78 6.10 -4.47 0.33
C ASP A 78 5.33 -4.48 -0.97
N ILE A 79 5.49 -3.43 -1.74
CA ILE A 79 4.75 -3.27 -2.98
C ILE A 79 5.69 -3.56 -4.13
N LYS A 80 5.28 -4.47 -4.98
CA LYS A 80 6.08 -4.86 -6.12
C LYS A 80 5.36 -4.51 -7.41
N VAL A 81 6.14 -4.05 -8.36
CA VAL A 81 5.62 -3.75 -9.69
C VAL A 81 6.07 -4.87 -10.59
N VAL A 82 5.12 -5.47 -11.26
CA VAL A 82 5.38 -6.63 -12.10
C VAL A 82 4.97 -6.31 -13.53
N ASP A 83 5.80 -6.69 -14.47
CA ASP A 83 5.50 -6.50 -15.88
C ASP A 83 4.50 -7.55 -16.33
N ASP A 84 3.33 -7.10 -16.74
CA ASP A 84 2.26 -8.02 -17.13
C ASP A 84 2.47 -8.63 -18.51
N CYS A 85 3.35 -8.07 -19.31
CA CYS A 85 3.65 -8.55 -20.66
C CYS A 85 2.46 -8.56 -21.58
N GLY A 86 1.30 -8.19 -21.13
CA GLY A 86 0.13 -8.10 -21.97
C GLY A 86 -0.48 -9.42 -22.35
N GLU A 87 -0.10 -10.51 -21.69
CA GLU A 87 -0.61 -11.82 -22.06
C GLU A 87 -1.25 -12.55 -20.93
N GLY A 88 -1.77 -11.85 -20.00
CA GLY A 88 -2.44 -12.52 -18.92
C GLY A 88 -1.51 -13.45 -18.18
N VAL A 89 -0.52 -12.92 -17.59
CA VAL A 89 0.53 -13.67 -16.96
C VAL A 89 0.00 -14.62 -15.91
N PRO A 90 0.46 -15.85 -15.95
CA PRO A 90 0.01 -16.85 -14.99
C PRO A 90 0.54 -16.59 -13.59
N ALA A 91 -0.15 -17.19 -12.64
CA ALA A 91 0.22 -17.06 -11.25
C ALA A 91 1.65 -17.52 -10.99
N THR A 92 2.08 -18.52 -11.69
CA THR A 92 3.42 -19.05 -11.54
C THR A 92 4.47 -17.97 -11.79
N TRP A 93 4.25 -17.24 -12.86
CA TRP A 93 5.16 -16.18 -13.20
C TRP A 93 5.19 -15.12 -12.12
N GLN A 94 4.02 -14.80 -11.63
CA GLN A 94 3.93 -13.77 -10.58
C GLN A 94 4.69 -14.18 -9.35
N MET A 95 4.57 -15.42 -8.95
CA MET A 95 5.26 -15.89 -7.77
C MET A 95 6.77 -15.81 -7.95
N THR A 96 7.23 -16.18 -9.12
CA THR A 96 8.65 -16.13 -9.41
C THR A 96 9.14 -14.69 -9.36
N GLY A 97 8.39 -13.80 -9.97
CA GLY A 97 8.76 -12.40 -9.98
C GLY A 97 8.85 -11.82 -8.60
N VAL A 98 7.89 -12.18 -7.78
CA VAL A 98 7.85 -11.69 -6.40
C VAL A 98 9.09 -12.16 -5.64
N ALA A 99 9.43 -13.42 -5.78
CA ALA A 99 10.58 -13.97 -5.08
C ALA A 99 11.85 -13.24 -5.48
N GLN A 100 12.00 -12.96 -6.75
CA GLN A 100 13.18 -12.28 -7.22
C GLN A 100 13.22 -10.84 -6.77
N ALA A 101 12.10 -10.19 -6.79
CA ALA A 101 12.04 -8.81 -6.37
C ALA A 101 12.44 -8.67 -4.92
N THR A 102 12.12 -9.65 -4.11
CA THR A 102 12.45 -9.62 -2.70
C THR A 102 13.95 -9.54 -2.49
N VAL A 103 14.69 -10.17 -3.36
CA VAL A 103 16.14 -10.21 -3.23
C VAL A 103 16.76 -8.83 -3.39
N ARG A 104 16.07 -7.94 -4.04
CA ARG A 104 16.60 -6.61 -4.32
C ARG A 104 16.45 -5.64 -3.19
N VAL A 105 15.66 -6.00 -2.22
CA VAL A 105 15.33 -5.08 -1.15
C VAL A 105 16.51 -4.39 -0.49
N PRO A 106 17.58 -5.07 -0.20
CA PRO A 106 18.68 -4.41 0.52
C PRO A 106 19.26 -3.22 -0.20
N THR A 107 19.27 -3.27 -1.50
CA THR A 107 19.92 -2.21 -2.27
C THR A 107 19.32 -0.83 -2.05
N PRO A 108 18.01 -0.71 -2.02
CA PRO A 108 17.39 0.61 -1.88
C PRO A 108 17.35 1.16 -0.48
N SER A 109 17.97 0.54 0.46
CA SER A 109 17.95 1.05 1.81
C SER A 109 18.24 2.53 1.90
N ARG A 110 19.26 2.94 1.19
CA ARG A 110 19.65 4.32 1.22
C ARG A 110 18.62 5.21 0.59
N LYS A 111 17.99 4.72 -0.46
CA LYS A 111 16.95 5.48 -1.10
C LYS A 111 15.74 5.62 -0.21
N THR A 112 15.43 4.56 0.49
CA THR A 112 14.33 4.59 1.40
C THR A 112 14.56 5.67 2.45
N GLN A 113 15.77 5.77 2.90
CA GLN A 113 16.11 6.77 3.86
C GLN A 113 15.92 8.17 3.29
N ALA A 114 16.33 8.37 2.07
CA ALA A 114 16.16 9.65 1.43
C ALA A 114 14.70 10.03 1.29
N VAL A 115 13.88 9.05 0.94
CA VAL A 115 12.46 9.30 0.82
C VAL A 115 11.86 9.65 2.16
N ALA A 116 12.30 8.98 3.20
CA ALA A 116 11.81 9.25 4.53
C ALA A 116 12.18 10.67 4.95
N ASP A 117 13.36 11.09 4.59
CA ASP A 117 13.79 12.45 4.91
C ASP A 117 12.91 13.47 4.22
N ASP A 118 12.64 13.25 2.95
CA ASP A 118 11.76 14.14 2.22
C ASP A 118 10.41 14.23 2.89
N TRP A 119 9.93 13.09 3.28
CA TRP A 119 8.63 13.00 3.89
C TRP A 119 8.60 13.77 5.21
N SER A 120 9.66 13.67 5.96
CA SER A 120 9.77 14.39 7.21
C SER A 120 9.74 15.88 7.00
N ILE A 121 10.43 16.33 6.01
CA ILE A 121 10.46 17.74 5.69
C ILE A 121 9.08 18.24 5.33
N THR A 122 8.38 17.45 4.54
CA THR A 122 7.05 17.81 4.12
C THR A 122 6.11 17.87 5.30
N GLN A 123 6.28 16.97 6.22
CA GLN A 123 5.42 16.90 7.37
C GLN A 123 5.68 17.96 8.40
N GLU A 124 6.90 18.31 8.53
CA GLU A 124 7.32 19.20 9.56
C GLU A 124 6.50 20.46 9.64
N PRO A 125 6.29 21.16 8.54
CA PRO A 125 5.49 22.36 8.61
C PRO A 125 4.08 22.08 9.08
N ALA A 126 3.61 20.92 8.77
CA ALA A 126 2.23 20.59 9.11
C ALA A 126 2.07 20.29 10.57
N HIS A 127 3.03 19.61 11.15
CA HIS A 127 2.82 19.19 12.52
C HIS A 127 3.34 20.20 13.52
N VAL A 128 4.04 21.15 13.02
CA VAL A 128 4.45 22.22 13.88
C VAL A 128 3.29 23.15 14.18
#